data_5e71a40ed89e1f706d82e982b6f88c5a
#
_entry.id   5e71a40ed89e1f706d82e982b6f88c5a
#
_cell.length_a   1.000
_cell.length_b   1.000
_cell.length_c   1.000
_cell.angle_alpha   90.00
_cell.angle_beta   90.00
_cell.angle_gamma   90.00
#
_symmetry.space_group_name_H-M   'P 1'
#
loop_
_entity.id
_entity.type
_entity.pdbx_description
1 polymer ?
#
loop_
_entity_poly.entity_id
_entity_poly.type
_entity_poly.pdbx_seq_one_letter_code
_entity_poly.pdbx_strand_id
1 'polypeptide(L)'
;AGAITVSASTGNIVLGGTAKLTAVDNISIRALSGAVTGGKSEVSSTSGAINVSAGTGALTLGAVNYTAGTNLSLETTSGLLSVGSNASLQAAGDINLNGSATSGDAVSISGGTLSAANGSLNLNGTANNGAGVKVQNATLHASSLAVNGSSQSGNGFSLTNV
;
A
#
# COMPACT_ATOMS: atom_id res chain seq x y z
N ALA A 1 19.48 -2.23 13.89
CA ALA A 1 18.40 -1.83 14.78
C ALA A 1 17.27 -2.85 14.68
N GLY A 2 16.59 -3.15 15.81
CA GLY A 2 15.43 -4.03 15.85
C GLY A 2 14.25 -3.47 15.04
N ALA A 3 13.08 -3.31 15.66
CA ALA A 3 11.90 -2.76 15.00
C ALA A 3 11.92 -1.21 14.92
N ILE A 4 11.19 -0.66 13.95
CA ILE A 4 10.94 0.79 13.82
C ILE A 4 9.44 1.04 13.90
N THR A 5 9.04 2.00 14.75
CA THR A 5 7.66 2.48 14.81
C THR A 5 7.63 3.99 14.59
N VAL A 6 6.86 4.41 13.59
CA VAL A 6 6.55 5.82 13.30
C VAL A 6 5.06 6.00 13.45
N SER A 7 4.61 6.82 14.40
CA SER A 7 3.16 7.00 14.63
C SER A 7 2.79 8.46 14.84
N ALA A 8 1.64 8.84 14.28
CA ALA A 8 0.96 10.10 14.54
C ALA A 8 -0.46 9.82 15.01
N SER A 9 -0.81 10.28 16.21
CA SER A 9 -2.18 10.17 16.74
C SER A 9 -3.12 11.13 16.03
N THR A 10 -2.62 12.32 15.71
CA THR A 10 -3.30 13.34 14.91
C THR A 10 -2.35 13.86 13.84
N GLY A 11 -2.89 14.22 12.67
CA GLY A 11 -2.09 14.75 11.56
C GLY A 11 -1.47 13.68 10.66
N ASN A 12 -0.70 14.13 9.71
CA ASN A 12 -0.16 13.32 8.64
C ASN A 12 1.26 12.84 8.91
N ILE A 13 1.63 11.71 8.32
CA ILE A 13 3.01 11.25 8.21
C ILE A 13 3.47 11.48 6.77
N VAL A 14 4.59 12.17 6.60
CA VAL A 14 5.19 12.41 5.29
C VAL A 14 6.61 11.84 5.28
N LEU A 15 6.81 10.81 4.47
CA LEU A 15 8.13 10.26 4.15
C LEU A 15 8.61 10.93 2.86
N GLY A 16 9.13 12.15 2.97
CA GLY A 16 9.52 12.97 1.84
C GLY A 16 10.98 12.80 1.43
N GLY A 17 11.31 13.31 0.25
CA GLY A 17 12.67 13.36 -0.26
C GLY A 17 13.29 11.97 -0.43
N THR A 18 14.42 11.75 0.23
CA THR A 18 15.16 10.49 0.24
C THR A 18 15.09 9.80 1.62
N ALA A 19 13.92 9.85 2.26
CA ALA A 19 13.73 9.21 3.57
C ALA A 19 14.06 7.71 3.49
N LYS A 20 14.88 7.25 4.44
CA LYS A 20 15.29 5.85 4.51
C LYS A 20 15.03 5.29 5.91
N LEU A 21 14.22 4.24 5.98
CA LEU A 21 13.96 3.47 7.19
C LEU A 21 14.47 2.04 6.98
N THR A 22 15.44 1.61 7.79
CA THR A 22 16.00 0.27 7.71
C THR A 22 15.97 -0.41 9.07
N ALA A 23 15.36 -1.58 9.14
CA ALA A 23 15.26 -2.40 10.34
C ALA A 23 15.63 -3.86 10.04
N VAL A 24 15.96 -4.62 11.09
CA VAL A 24 16.03 -6.08 10.99
C VAL A 24 14.63 -6.67 11.15
N ASP A 25 13.92 -6.20 12.17
CA ASP A 25 12.56 -6.66 12.51
C ASP A 25 11.47 -5.80 11.83
N ASN A 26 10.29 -5.77 12.39
CA ASN A 26 9.13 -5.10 11.81
C ASN A 26 9.29 -3.57 11.71
N ILE A 27 8.74 -3.01 10.65
CA ILE A 27 8.53 -1.57 10.49
C ILE A 27 7.04 -1.29 10.51
N SER A 28 6.60 -0.37 11.38
CA SER A 28 5.22 0.08 11.47
C SER A 28 5.14 1.58 11.29
N ILE A 29 4.35 2.03 10.32
CA ILE A 29 4.09 3.44 10.03
C ILE A 29 2.59 3.67 10.11
N ARG A 30 2.13 4.47 11.09
CA ARG A 30 0.71 4.62 11.35
C ARG A 30 0.28 6.06 11.62
N ALA A 31 -0.60 6.60 10.79
CA ALA A 31 -1.33 7.84 11.05
C ALA A 31 -2.77 7.49 11.46
N LEU A 32 -3.14 7.70 12.75
CA LEU A 32 -4.46 7.30 13.27
C LEU A 32 -5.61 8.13 12.68
N SER A 33 -5.43 9.44 12.55
CA SER A 33 -6.46 10.34 12.00
C SER A 33 -5.90 11.26 10.91
N GLY A 34 -4.96 10.73 10.11
CA GLY A 34 -4.34 11.49 9.03
C GLY A 34 -3.97 10.62 7.85
N ALA A 35 -3.29 11.23 6.90
CA ALA A 35 -2.76 10.59 5.72
C ALA A 35 -1.32 10.11 5.93
N VAL A 36 -0.91 9.13 5.14
CA VAL A 36 0.51 8.76 4.99
C VAL A 36 0.91 9.02 3.54
N THR A 37 1.96 9.81 3.36
CA THR A 37 2.49 10.12 2.02
C THR A 37 3.94 9.65 1.94
N GLY A 38 4.24 8.79 0.97
CA GLY A 38 5.59 8.38 0.59
C GLY A 38 5.97 8.99 -0.75
N GLY A 39 7.03 9.81 -0.76
CA GLY A 39 7.61 10.35 -2.00
C GLY A 39 8.63 9.39 -2.60
N LYS A 40 9.90 9.79 -2.62
CA LYS A 40 11.05 8.93 -2.99
C LYS A 40 11.64 8.26 -1.75
N SER A 41 10.84 7.50 -1.04
CA SER A 41 11.26 6.88 0.22
C SER A 41 11.65 5.42 0.04
N GLU A 42 12.61 4.98 0.85
CA GLU A 42 13.03 3.59 0.97
C GLU A 42 12.69 3.07 2.35
N VAL A 43 11.94 1.97 2.42
CA VAL A 43 11.59 1.31 3.68
C VAL A 43 11.96 -0.16 3.55
N SER A 44 12.91 -0.62 4.36
CA SER A 44 13.42 -1.98 4.25
C SER A 44 13.47 -2.68 5.61
N SER A 45 12.84 -3.83 5.68
CA SER A 45 12.98 -4.79 6.78
C SER A 45 13.63 -6.07 6.29
N THR A 46 14.71 -6.52 6.95
CA THR A 46 15.48 -7.69 6.50
C THR A 46 14.76 -9.00 6.80
N SER A 47 14.13 -9.13 7.96
CA SER A 47 13.46 -10.36 8.43
C SER A 47 12.07 -10.15 8.99
N GLY A 48 11.59 -8.91 9.03
CA GLY A 48 10.28 -8.58 9.56
C GLY A 48 9.28 -8.13 8.50
N ALA A 49 8.08 -7.80 8.94
CA ALA A 49 7.02 -7.24 8.12
C ALA A 49 7.12 -5.71 8.05
N ILE A 50 6.54 -5.14 6.99
CA ILE A 50 6.29 -3.71 6.88
C ILE A 50 4.78 -3.49 6.90
N ASN A 51 4.31 -2.65 7.85
CA ASN A 51 2.90 -2.29 7.98
C ASN A 51 2.76 -0.77 7.88
N VAL A 52 1.95 -0.31 6.94
CA VAL A 52 1.66 1.12 6.76
C VAL A 52 0.16 1.33 6.79
N SER A 53 -0.32 2.20 7.69
CA SER A 53 -1.75 2.48 7.79
C SER A 53 -2.05 3.96 7.89
N ALA A 54 -3.08 4.39 7.15
CA ALA A 54 -3.68 5.71 7.25
C ALA A 54 -5.12 5.57 7.74
N GLY A 55 -5.50 6.32 8.77
CA GLY A 55 -6.83 6.24 9.38
C GLY A 55 -7.88 6.93 8.50
N THR A 56 -8.03 8.24 8.65
CA THR A 56 -9.06 9.00 7.93
C THR A 56 -8.58 9.64 6.63
N GLY A 57 -7.29 9.62 6.38
CA GLY A 57 -6.66 10.18 5.18
C GLY A 57 -6.24 9.13 4.15
N ALA A 58 -5.72 9.60 3.04
CA ALA A 58 -5.19 8.73 2.00
C ALA A 58 -3.82 8.14 2.38
N LEU A 59 -3.52 6.96 1.86
CA LEU A 59 -2.19 6.41 1.78
C LEU A 59 -1.69 6.57 0.34
N THR A 60 -0.75 7.49 0.14
CA THR A 60 -0.24 7.79 -1.21
C THR A 60 1.24 7.46 -1.29
N LEU A 61 1.57 6.48 -2.12
CA LEU A 61 2.93 6.02 -2.37
C LEU A 61 3.33 6.41 -3.79
N GLY A 62 4.25 7.37 -3.92
CA GLY A 62 4.79 7.81 -5.21
C GLY A 62 5.88 6.85 -5.73
N ALA A 63 7.12 7.35 -5.82
CA ALA A 63 8.28 6.56 -6.27
C ALA A 63 8.97 5.85 -5.08
N VAL A 64 8.22 5.06 -4.31
CA VAL A 64 8.73 4.36 -3.12
C VAL A 64 9.40 3.05 -3.48
N ASN A 65 10.33 2.62 -2.61
CA ASN A 65 10.93 1.30 -2.66
C ASN A 65 10.75 0.64 -1.28
N TYR A 66 9.80 -0.29 -1.18
CA TYR A 66 9.48 -0.99 0.06
C TYR A 66 9.85 -2.47 -0.09
N THR A 67 10.70 -2.96 0.82
CA THR A 67 11.17 -4.35 0.81
C THR A 67 10.95 -4.98 2.19
N ALA A 68 10.03 -5.92 2.29
CA ALA A 68 9.71 -6.65 3.52
C ALA A 68 10.34 -8.05 3.51
N GLY A 69 11.01 -8.41 4.59
CA GLY A 69 11.57 -9.75 4.79
C GLY A 69 10.51 -10.84 4.99
N THR A 70 9.30 -10.45 5.37
CA THR A 70 8.12 -11.33 5.41
C THR A 70 6.97 -10.71 4.62
N ASN A 71 5.98 -10.11 5.26
CA ASN A 71 4.79 -9.57 4.61
C ASN A 71 4.81 -8.04 4.53
N LEU A 72 4.19 -7.51 3.49
CA LEU A 72 3.93 -6.07 3.33
C LEU A 72 2.42 -5.83 3.40
N SER A 73 1.99 -4.99 4.33
CA SER A 73 0.58 -4.61 4.48
C SER A 73 0.41 -3.10 4.39
N LEU A 74 -0.47 -2.67 3.48
CA LEU A 74 -0.85 -1.28 3.28
C LEU A 74 -2.35 -1.16 3.50
N GLU A 75 -2.78 -0.23 4.36
CA GLU A 75 -4.18 -0.10 4.74
C GLU A 75 -4.65 1.34 4.81
N THR A 76 -5.87 1.59 4.32
CA THR A 76 -6.62 2.83 4.60
C THR A 76 -7.99 2.49 5.14
N THR A 77 -8.41 3.20 6.20
CA THR A 77 -9.72 2.96 6.83
C THR A 77 -10.84 3.74 6.12
N SER A 78 -10.57 4.94 5.61
CA SER A 78 -11.58 5.76 4.94
C SER A 78 -11.03 6.70 3.86
N GLY A 79 -9.92 6.34 3.22
CA GLY A 79 -9.28 7.12 2.17
C GLY A 79 -8.75 6.27 1.04
N LEU A 80 -8.33 6.91 -0.05
CA LEU A 80 -7.70 6.24 -1.17
C LEU A 80 -6.36 5.62 -0.76
N LEU A 81 -6.14 4.35 -1.11
CA LEU A 81 -4.82 3.74 -1.16
C LEU A 81 -4.28 3.84 -2.59
N SER A 82 -3.26 4.65 -2.78
CA SER A 82 -2.67 4.92 -4.11
C SER A 82 -1.22 4.45 -4.19
N VAL A 83 -0.91 3.66 -5.22
CA VAL A 83 0.44 3.25 -5.58
C VAL A 83 0.79 3.82 -6.96
N GLY A 84 1.82 4.65 -6.99
CA GLY A 84 2.24 5.38 -8.19
C GLY A 84 3.11 4.57 -9.15
N SER A 85 3.37 5.16 -10.32
CA SER A 85 4.03 4.49 -11.46
C SER A 85 5.48 4.05 -11.23
N ASN A 86 6.18 4.65 -10.28
CA ASN A 86 7.57 4.32 -9.99
C ASN A 86 7.73 3.61 -8.63
N ALA A 87 6.64 3.11 -8.07
CA ALA A 87 6.68 2.36 -6.83
C ALA A 87 7.20 0.93 -7.07
N SER A 88 8.01 0.45 -6.12
CA SER A 88 8.44 -0.94 -6.04
C SER A 88 8.07 -1.48 -4.67
N LEU A 89 7.12 -2.39 -4.62
CA LEU A 89 6.65 -3.05 -3.41
C LEU A 89 7.05 -4.52 -3.46
N GLN A 90 7.92 -4.94 -2.55
CA GLN A 90 8.46 -6.29 -2.53
C GLN A 90 8.25 -6.92 -1.15
N ALA A 91 7.86 -8.19 -1.13
CA ALA A 91 7.75 -9.00 0.08
C ALA A 91 8.24 -10.41 -0.20
N ALA A 92 8.90 -11.04 0.78
CA ALA A 92 9.24 -12.47 0.69
C ALA A 92 7.98 -13.34 0.83
N GLY A 93 7.01 -12.91 1.64
CA GLY A 93 5.69 -13.50 1.81
C GLY A 93 4.60 -12.74 1.06
N ASP A 94 3.49 -12.46 1.73
CA ASP A 94 2.32 -11.83 1.13
C ASP A 94 2.43 -10.31 1.02
N ILE A 95 1.76 -9.76 -0.01
CA ILE A 95 1.46 -8.34 -0.12
C ILE A 95 -0.06 -8.16 0.01
N ASN A 96 -0.49 -7.37 1.00
CA ASN A 96 -1.89 -7.08 1.26
C ASN A 96 -2.16 -5.58 1.14
N LEU A 97 -3.02 -5.20 0.20
CA LEU A 97 -3.49 -3.83 0.02
C LEU A 97 -4.98 -3.78 0.34
N ASN A 98 -5.34 -3.04 1.40
CA ASN A 98 -6.71 -2.90 1.87
C ASN A 98 -7.11 -1.43 1.85
N GLY A 99 -8.05 -1.07 1.01
CA GLY A 99 -8.56 0.29 0.87
C GLY A 99 -10.07 0.40 1.13
N SER A 100 -10.47 1.49 1.79
CA SER A 100 -11.88 1.85 1.93
C SER A 100 -12.02 3.32 1.63
N ALA A 101 -12.88 3.70 0.68
CA ALA A 101 -13.08 5.09 0.29
C ALA A 101 -14.56 5.46 0.20
N THR A 102 -14.90 6.61 0.78
CA THR A 102 -16.26 7.17 0.67
C THR A 102 -16.48 7.90 -0.66
N SER A 103 -15.40 8.34 -1.31
CA SER A 103 -15.44 8.98 -2.64
C SER A 103 -14.21 8.62 -3.44
N GLY A 104 -14.36 8.38 -4.74
CA GLY A 104 -13.30 7.94 -5.62
C GLY A 104 -12.96 6.46 -5.45
N ASP A 105 -11.81 6.05 -5.98
CA ASP A 105 -11.33 4.68 -5.91
C ASP A 105 -10.83 4.33 -4.49
N ALA A 106 -11.03 3.10 -4.05
CA ALA A 106 -10.53 2.66 -2.74
C ALA A 106 -9.07 2.20 -2.81
N VAL A 107 -8.73 1.35 -3.78
CA VAL A 107 -7.34 0.99 -4.10
C VAL A 107 -7.08 1.37 -5.55
N SER A 108 -6.03 2.15 -5.79
CA SER A 108 -5.61 2.56 -7.13
C SER A 108 -4.12 2.32 -7.33
N ILE A 109 -3.77 1.45 -8.25
CA ILE A 109 -2.40 1.16 -8.66
C ILE A 109 -2.23 1.67 -10.08
N SER A 110 -1.37 2.68 -10.27
CA SER A 110 -1.16 3.30 -11.59
C SER A 110 0.29 3.11 -12.07
N GLY A 111 0.66 1.87 -12.31
CA GLY A 111 2.02 1.46 -12.67
C GLY A 111 2.80 0.92 -11.48
N GLY A 112 4.13 0.79 -11.64
CA GLY A 112 5.00 0.20 -10.63
C GLY A 112 5.02 -1.34 -10.64
N THR A 113 5.73 -1.89 -9.68
CA THR A 113 5.91 -3.35 -9.54
C THR A 113 5.51 -3.78 -8.13
N LEU A 114 4.66 -4.80 -8.04
CA LEU A 114 4.30 -5.46 -6.80
C LEU A 114 4.74 -6.92 -6.90
N SER A 115 5.65 -7.35 -6.01
CA SER A 115 6.23 -8.69 -6.06
C SER A 115 6.16 -9.38 -4.69
N ALA A 116 5.29 -10.36 -4.57
CA ALA A 116 5.20 -11.30 -3.44
C ALA A 116 5.94 -12.58 -3.82
N ALA A 117 7.22 -12.69 -3.44
CA ALA A 117 8.14 -13.71 -4.01
C ALA A 117 7.69 -15.16 -3.77
N ASN A 118 7.20 -15.46 -2.58
CA ASN A 118 6.72 -16.81 -2.21
C ASN A 118 5.26 -16.80 -1.72
N GLY A 119 4.60 -15.66 -1.77
CA GLY A 119 3.26 -15.45 -1.21
C GLY A 119 2.22 -15.02 -2.22
N SER A 120 1.13 -14.53 -1.68
CA SER A 120 -0.04 -14.05 -2.41
C SER A 120 -0.03 -12.52 -2.50
N LEU A 121 -0.58 -12.00 -3.58
CA LEU A 121 -0.93 -10.60 -3.72
C LEU A 121 -2.44 -10.44 -3.54
N ASN A 122 -2.86 -9.78 -2.46
CA ASN A 122 -4.26 -9.59 -2.11
C ASN A 122 -4.61 -8.10 -2.22
N LEU A 123 -5.51 -7.77 -3.15
CA LEU A 123 -6.00 -6.42 -3.38
C LEU A 123 -7.47 -6.36 -2.96
N ASN A 124 -7.78 -5.65 -1.89
CA ASN A 124 -9.13 -5.54 -1.35
C ASN A 124 -9.54 -4.06 -1.33
N GLY A 125 -10.63 -3.72 -1.98
CA GLY A 125 -11.11 -2.36 -2.05
C GLY A 125 -12.62 -2.23 -1.93
N THR A 126 -13.09 -1.32 -1.07
CA THR A 126 -14.51 -0.98 -0.94
C THR A 126 -14.70 0.51 -1.16
N ALA A 127 -15.47 0.89 -2.20
CA ALA A 127 -15.75 2.27 -2.55
C ALA A 127 -17.25 2.54 -2.57
N ASN A 128 -17.67 3.77 -2.23
CA ASN A 128 -19.05 4.18 -2.48
C ASN A 128 -19.20 4.62 -3.95
N ASN A 129 -18.32 5.52 -4.40
CA ASN A 129 -18.33 6.06 -5.77
C ASN A 129 -16.92 5.87 -6.35
N GLY A 130 -16.75 5.20 -7.44
CA GLY A 130 -15.45 4.88 -8.03
C GLY A 130 -15.20 3.38 -8.02
N ALA A 131 -14.01 2.95 -8.34
CA ALA A 131 -13.68 1.54 -8.31
C ALA A 131 -13.31 1.06 -6.90
N GLY A 132 -13.75 -0.14 -6.52
CA GLY A 132 -13.21 -0.80 -5.34
C GLY A 132 -11.70 -1.03 -5.50
N VAL A 133 -11.29 -1.70 -6.58
CA VAL A 133 -9.88 -1.88 -6.94
C VAL A 133 -9.68 -1.46 -8.40
N LYS A 134 -8.68 -0.60 -8.63
CA LYS A 134 -8.26 -0.18 -9.97
C LYS A 134 -6.77 -0.43 -10.15
N VAL A 135 -6.40 -1.18 -11.17
CA VAL A 135 -4.99 -1.46 -11.50
C VAL A 135 -4.76 -1.13 -12.98
N GLN A 136 -3.76 -0.29 -13.24
CA GLN A 136 -3.42 0.14 -14.59
C GLN A 136 -1.91 0.15 -14.78
N ASN A 137 -1.41 -0.39 -15.91
CA ASN A 137 0.00 -0.35 -16.31
C ASN A 137 0.98 -0.85 -15.22
N ALA A 138 0.56 -1.83 -14.42
CA ALA A 138 1.34 -2.35 -13.30
C ALA A 138 1.84 -3.76 -13.59
N THR A 139 3.00 -4.10 -13.03
CA THR A 139 3.52 -5.46 -13.04
C THR A 139 3.21 -6.12 -11.70
N LEU A 140 2.45 -7.20 -11.74
CA LEU A 140 2.08 -7.98 -10.55
C LEU A 140 2.74 -9.37 -10.64
N HIS A 141 3.51 -9.71 -9.60
CA HIS A 141 4.19 -11.01 -9.50
C HIS A 141 3.88 -11.65 -8.14
N ALA A 142 3.28 -12.82 -8.16
CA ALA A 142 2.93 -13.56 -6.94
C ALA A 142 2.63 -15.03 -7.26
N SER A 143 2.67 -15.89 -6.25
CA SER A 143 2.22 -17.30 -6.39
C SER A 143 0.70 -17.38 -6.61
N SER A 144 -0.05 -16.44 -6.04
CA SER A 144 -1.48 -16.27 -6.31
C SER A 144 -1.88 -14.80 -6.25
N LEU A 145 -2.90 -14.44 -7.03
CA LEU A 145 -3.49 -13.09 -7.05
C LEU A 145 -4.95 -13.18 -6.67
N ALA A 146 -5.36 -12.46 -5.64
CA ALA A 146 -6.75 -12.25 -5.27
C ALA A 146 -7.12 -10.77 -5.38
N VAL A 147 -8.15 -10.46 -6.14
CA VAL A 147 -8.68 -9.11 -6.31
C VAL A 147 -10.14 -9.09 -5.86
N ASN A 148 -10.43 -8.41 -4.76
CA ASN A 148 -11.76 -8.26 -4.20
C ASN A 148 -12.12 -6.77 -4.21
N GLY A 149 -12.86 -6.36 -5.21
CA GLY A 149 -13.34 -4.98 -5.32
C GLY A 149 -14.85 -4.91 -5.20
N SER A 150 -15.36 -3.99 -4.40
CA SER A 150 -16.77 -3.67 -4.33
C SER A 150 -16.99 -2.15 -4.45
N SER A 151 -18.08 -1.77 -5.10
CA SER A 151 -18.49 -0.37 -5.22
C SER A 151 -20.02 -0.28 -5.23
N GLN A 152 -20.56 0.77 -4.61
CA GLN A 152 -22.02 1.01 -4.62
C GLN A 152 -22.49 1.60 -5.95
N SER A 153 -21.69 2.48 -6.57
CA SER A 153 -22.07 3.17 -7.82
C SER A 153 -20.96 3.24 -8.86
N GLY A 154 -19.96 2.38 -8.77
CA GLY A 154 -18.86 2.28 -9.72
C GLY A 154 -18.51 0.82 -10.04
N ASN A 155 -17.35 0.58 -10.60
CA ASN A 155 -16.87 -0.78 -10.85
C ASN A 155 -16.37 -1.43 -9.56
N GLY A 156 -16.72 -2.69 -9.31
CA GLY A 156 -16.08 -3.46 -8.24
C GLY A 156 -14.57 -3.48 -8.43
N PHE A 157 -14.10 -3.88 -9.63
CA PHE A 157 -12.69 -3.77 -10.00
C PHE A 157 -12.50 -3.38 -11.47
N SER A 158 -11.33 -2.84 -11.78
CA SER A 158 -10.90 -2.49 -13.14
C SER A 158 -9.41 -2.82 -13.30
N LEU A 159 -9.08 -3.70 -14.23
CA LEU A 159 -7.70 -4.10 -14.55
C LEU A 159 -7.39 -3.73 -15.99
N THR A 160 -6.29 -3.02 -16.23
CA THR A 160 -5.88 -2.58 -17.57
C THR A 160 -4.36 -2.69 -17.70
N ASN A 161 -3.86 -3.41 -18.71
CA ASN A 161 -2.42 -3.61 -18.95
C ASN A 161 -1.68 -4.14 -17.70
N VAL A 162 -2.10 -5.26 -17.18
CA VAL A 162 -1.57 -5.90 -15.97
C VAL A 162 -0.93 -7.24 -16.31
#